data_593d2a0832b6602364ea16763ac9f844
#
_entry.id   593d2a0832b6602364ea16763ac9f844
#
_cell.length_a   1.000
_cell.length_b   1.000
_cell.length_c   1.000
_cell.angle_alpha   90.00
_cell.angle_beta   90.00
_cell.angle_gamma   90.00
#
_symmetry.space_group_name_H-M   'P 1'
#
loop_
_entity.id
_entity.type
_entity.pdbx_description
1 polymer ?
#
loop_
_entity_poly.entity_id
_entity_poly.type
_entity_poly.pdbx_seq_one_letter_code
_entity_poly.pdbx_strand_id
1 'polypeptide(L)'
;QGLITGAAQGDTPWPEPTNGWDTIATQLAIMMTSSNAEVRKLASGFAARLPIDSSRHVRKFLNSAKKQALDEQTQLKQRVSAMEMLSIAPYETLAPIAIKLLDPKQPPSLQQASIISLGKSHDIRVARELIKVWPSLTPKSRTAVLETLLSQENRLPALLNALENKTIQVGDLSAIQREKLIQSNHTNRAKRLFAAVSSNVDLPKRMARYHKALAAKGDGANGK
;
A
#
# COMPACT_ATOMS: atom_id res chain seq x y z
N GLN A 1 21.92 -10.89 10.84
CA GLN A 1 20.98 -11.90 10.31
C GLN A 1 20.57 -12.92 11.41
N GLY A 2 21.49 -13.42 12.25
CA GLY A 2 21.18 -14.41 13.28
C GLY A 2 20.12 -13.99 14.30
N LEU A 3 20.11 -12.72 14.72
CA LEU A 3 19.10 -12.17 15.65
C LEU A 3 17.70 -12.10 15.03
N ILE A 4 17.61 -11.81 13.73
CA ILE A 4 16.33 -11.74 13.00
C ILE A 4 15.75 -13.14 12.79
N THR A 5 16.60 -14.13 12.52
CA THR A 5 16.18 -15.53 12.31
C THR A 5 15.74 -16.17 13.63
N GLY A 6 16.45 -15.92 14.72
CA GLY A 6 16.10 -16.45 16.05
C GLY A 6 14.75 -15.91 16.56
N ALA A 7 14.48 -14.62 16.35
CA ALA A 7 13.20 -14.00 16.76
C ALA A 7 11.99 -14.46 15.92
N ALA A 8 12.23 -15.01 14.73
CA ALA A 8 11.16 -15.51 13.85
C ALA A 8 10.76 -16.96 14.15
N GLN A 9 11.57 -17.70 14.90
CA GLN A 9 11.40 -19.15 15.15
C GLN A 9 10.95 -19.50 16.58
N GLY A 10 10.81 -18.52 17.49
CA GLY A 10 10.53 -18.81 18.90
C GLY A 10 9.20 -18.19 19.35
N ASP A 11 8.34 -19.03 19.94
CA ASP A 11 7.20 -18.63 20.78
C ASP A 11 7.65 -18.01 22.13
N THR A 12 8.92 -17.64 22.25
CA THR A 12 9.47 -17.03 23.46
C THR A 12 9.03 -15.57 23.50
N PRO A 13 8.26 -15.14 24.50
CA PRO A 13 7.89 -13.74 24.65
C PRO A 13 9.15 -12.89 24.77
N TRP A 14 9.13 -11.69 24.18
CA TRP A 14 10.21 -10.73 24.34
C TRP A 14 10.39 -10.42 25.83
N PRO A 15 11.64 -10.34 26.30
CA PRO A 15 11.89 -9.97 27.68
C PRO A 15 11.27 -8.59 27.99
N GLU A 16 10.80 -8.45 29.23
CA GLU A 16 10.24 -7.17 29.69
C GLU A 16 11.21 -6.01 29.41
N PRO A 17 10.70 -4.82 29.11
CA PRO A 17 11.51 -3.66 28.77
C PRO A 17 12.48 -3.33 29.90
N THR A 18 13.75 -3.57 29.67
CA THR A 18 14.84 -3.18 30.57
C THR A 18 15.57 -1.97 30.00
N ASN A 19 16.46 -1.33 30.77
CA ASN A 19 17.27 -0.20 30.31
C ASN A 19 18.06 -0.50 29.01
N GLY A 20 18.30 -1.77 28.68
CA GLY A 20 18.94 -2.20 27.43
C GLY A 20 18.11 -1.92 26.17
N TRP A 21 16.79 -1.86 26.27
CA TRP A 21 15.92 -1.56 25.13
C TRP A 21 16.10 -0.14 24.59
N ASP A 22 16.40 0.82 25.45
CA ASP A 22 16.67 2.21 25.02
C ASP A 22 17.94 2.29 24.16
N THR A 23 18.97 1.50 24.49
CA THR A 23 20.18 1.42 23.68
C THR A 23 19.89 0.78 22.32
N ILE A 24 19.16 -0.33 22.30
CA ILE A 24 18.77 -1.00 21.05
C ILE A 24 17.91 -0.09 20.18
N ALA A 25 16.93 0.58 20.76
CA ALA A 25 16.06 1.53 20.05
C ALA A 25 16.85 2.71 19.47
N THR A 26 17.83 3.23 20.21
CA THR A 26 18.71 4.31 19.73
C THR A 26 19.56 3.83 18.55
N GLN A 27 20.16 2.66 18.63
CA GLN A 27 20.96 2.10 17.55
C GLN A 27 20.10 1.81 16.30
N LEU A 28 18.91 1.27 16.49
CA LEU A 28 17.97 1.06 15.38
C LEU A 28 17.56 2.38 14.72
N ALA A 29 17.29 3.41 15.50
CA ALA A 29 16.97 4.74 14.96
C ALA A 29 18.14 5.28 14.12
N ILE A 30 19.39 5.11 14.56
CA ILE A 30 20.58 5.47 13.79
C ILE A 30 20.67 4.65 12.49
N MET A 31 20.50 3.32 12.58
CA MET A 31 20.54 2.42 11.42
C MET A 31 19.45 2.74 10.39
N MET A 32 18.27 3.19 10.82
CA MET A 32 17.17 3.60 9.95
C MET A 32 17.43 4.93 9.23
N THR A 33 18.39 5.73 9.70
CA THR A 33 18.87 6.93 9.01
C THR A 33 20.08 6.68 8.11
N SER A 34 20.58 5.46 8.06
CA SER A 34 21.75 5.07 7.25
C SER A 34 21.54 5.43 5.77
N SER A 35 22.61 5.84 5.09
CA SER A 35 22.62 6.03 3.64
C SER A 35 22.43 4.70 2.88
N ASN A 36 22.77 3.57 3.48
CA ASN A 36 22.61 2.24 2.89
C ASN A 36 21.15 1.75 2.99
N ALA A 37 20.52 1.49 1.85
CA ALA A 37 19.13 1.04 1.77
C ALA A 37 18.87 -0.31 2.44
N GLU A 38 19.82 -1.25 2.35
CA GLU A 38 19.70 -2.57 3.00
C GLU A 38 19.76 -2.46 4.52
N VAL A 39 20.63 -1.60 5.05
CA VAL A 39 20.70 -1.33 6.48
C VAL A 39 19.38 -0.75 6.98
N ARG A 40 18.81 0.23 6.27
CA ARG A 40 17.50 0.80 6.62
C ARG A 40 16.40 -0.26 6.60
N LYS A 41 16.38 -1.11 5.58
CA LYS A 41 15.38 -2.18 5.44
C LYS A 41 15.46 -3.20 6.57
N LEU A 42 16.67 -3.65 6.92
CA LEU A 42 16.90 -4.58 8.01
C LEU A 42 16.53 -3.98 9.37
N ALA A 43 16.94 -2.73 9.61
CA ALA A 43 16.61 -2.01 10.84
C ALA A 43 15.10 -1.80 10.99
N SER A 44 14.40 -1.43 9.90
CA SER A 44 12.94 -1.29 9.89
C SER A 44 12.22 -2.61 10.15
N GLY A 45 12.69 -3.71 9.54
CA GLY A 45 12.14 -5.05 9.76
C GLY A 45 12.34 -5.57 11.18
N PHE A 46 13.45 -5.23 11.81
CA PHE A 46 13.72 -5.55 13.21
C PHE A 46 12.87 -4.70 14.15
N ALA A 47 12.84 -3.39 13.92
CA ALA A 47 12.07 -2.44 14.73
C ALA A 47 10.56 -2.77 14.75
N ALA A 48 10.00 -3.27 13.63
CA ALA A 48 8.61 -3.68 13.55
C ALA A 48 8.23 -4.88 14.45
N ARG A 49 9.22 -5.57 15.01
CA ARG A 49 9.04 -6.73 15.90
C ARG A 49 9.30 -6.43 17.38
N LEU A 50 9.79 -5.23 17.68
CA LEU A 50 10.09 -4.83 19.05
C LEU A 50 8.84 -4.22 19.71
N PRO A 51 8.68 -4.34 21.05
CA PRO A 51 7.68 -3.62 21.81
C PRO A 51 8.08 -2.13 21.95
N ILE A 52 7.97 -1.40 20.84
CA ILE A 52 8.56 -0.06 20.65
C ILE A 52 7.83 1.05 21.43
N ASP A 53 6.57 0.83 21.84
CA ASP A 53 5.73 1.86 22.46
C ASP A 53 6.25 2.39 23.80
N SER A 54 7.18 1.71 24.43
CA SER A 54 7.71 2.11 25.72
C SER A 54 9.00 2.96 25.68
N SER A 55 9.70 3.02 24.53
CA SER A 55 10.97 3.72 24.44
C SER A 55 10.81 5.23 24.16
N ARG A 56 11.34 6.07 25.08
CA ARG A 56 11.39 7.53 24.91
C ARG A 56 12.15 7.95 23.65
N HIS A 57 13.17 7.23 23.25
CA HIS A 57 14.01 7.52 22.08
C HIS A 57 13.26 7.25 20.79
N VAL A 58 12.52 6.14 20.70
CA VAL A 58 11.70 5.83 19.53
C VAL A 58 10.58 6.86 19.38
N ARG A 59 9.92 7.27 20.48
CA ARG A 59 8.91 8.34 20.41
C ARG A 59 9.50 9.66 19.91
N LYS A 60 10.68 10.06 20.38
CA LYS A 60 11.37 11.24 19.86
C LYS A 60 11.67 11.13 18.37
N PHE A 61 12.17 9.95 17.94
CA PHE A 61 12.46 9.66 16.55
C PHE A 61 11.20 9.74 15.68
N LEU A 62 10.12 9.06 16.06
CA LEU A 62 8.86 9.10 15.34
C LEU A 62 8.25 10.51 15.29
N ASN A 63 8.34 11.28 16.36
CA ASN A 63 7.88 12.67 16.39
C ASN A 63 8.71 13.57 15.46
N SER A 64 10.02 13.35 15.37
CA SER A 64 10.89 14.07 14.42
C SER A 64 10.53 13.70 12.99
N ALA A 65 10.39 12.39 12.68
CA ALA A 65 9.97 11.92 11.37
C ALA A 65 8.59 12.46 10.97
N LYS A 66 7.62 12.50 11.90
CA LYS A 66 6.30 13.11 11.68
C LYS A 66 6.41 14.58 11.28
N LYS A 67 7.17 15.38 12.04
CA LYS A 67 7.38 16.81 11.72
C LYS A 67 7.97 16.94 10.32
N GLN A 68 9.04 16.20 10.03
CA GLN A 68 9.75 16.27 8.75
C GLN A 68 8.87 15.83 7.56
N ALA A 69 8.06 14.77 7.70
CA ALA A 69 7.17 14.30 6.65
C ALA A 69 6.08 15.33 6.30
N LEU A 70 5.59 16.06 7.31
CA LEU A 70 4.49 17.03 7.18
C LEU A 70 4.95 18.44 6.82
N ASP A 71 6.22 18.77 7.02
CA ASP A 71 6.78 20.08 6.76
C ASP A 71 7.02 20.29 5.25
N GLU A 72 6.25 21.18 4.64
CA GLU A 72 6.32 21.47 3.21
C GLU A 72 7.60 22.24 2.80
N GLN A 73 8.31 22.84 3.76
CA GLN A 73 9.59 23.50 3.54
C GLN A 73 10.76 22.49 3.49
N THR A 74 10.55 21.30 4.01
CA THR A 74 11.54 20.21 3.95
C THR A 74 11.63 19.65 2.52
N GLN A 75 12.86 19.36 2.07
CA GLN A 75 13.10 18.78 0.75
C GLN A 75 12.30 17.49 0.56
N LEU A 76 11.71 17.30 -0.63
CA LEU A 76 10.84 16.16 -0.95
C LEU A 76 11.49 14.80 -0.62
N LYS A 77 12.77 14.62 -0.95
CA LYS A 77 13.50 13.38 -0.66
C LYS A 77 13.53 13.07 0.85
N GLN A 78 13.70 14.10 1.66
CA GLN A 78 13.73 13.95 3.13
C GLN A 78 12.32 13.65 3.66
N ARG A 79 11.28 14.30 3.13
CA ARG A 79 9.87 14.01 3.48
C ARG A 79 9.50 12.56 3.16
N VAL A 80 9.91 12.06 1.99
CA VAL A 80 9.70 10.66 1.58
C VAL A 80 10.41 9.72 2.55
N SER A 81 11.69 9.97 2.86
CA SER A 81 12.44 9.17 3.82
C SER A 81 11.82 9.18 5.22
N ALA A 82 11.35 10.34 5.67
CA ALA A 82 10.65 10.47 6.96
C ALA A 82 9.33 9.67 6.98
N MET A 83 8.59 9.64 5.87
CA MET A 83 7.38 8.81 5.75
C MET A 83 7.70 7.32 5.78
N GLU A 84 8.79 6.89 5.13
CA GLU A 84 9.27 5.51 5.20
C GLU A 84 9.69 5.10 6.62
N MET A 85 10.31 6.01 7.37
CA MET A 85 10.66 5.81 8.79
C MET A 85 9.41 5.61 9.66
N LEU A 86 8.34 6.35 9.38
CA LEU A 86 7.08 6.22 10.11
C LEU A 86 6.39 4.86 9.90
N SER A 87 6.82 4.05 8.95
CA SER A 87 6.25 2.72 8.69
C SER A 87 6.39 1.74 9.85
N ILE A 88 7.25 2.02 10.82
CA ILE A 88 7.38 1.22 12.05
C ILE A 88 6.46 1.68 13.18
N ALA A 89 5.83 2.84 13.01
CA ALA A 89 4.93 3.38 14.03
C ALA A 89 3.65 2.54 14.14
N PRO A 90 3.02 2.50 15.32
CA PRO A 90 1.68 1.95 15.48
C PRO A 90 0.69 2.61 14.50
N TYR A 91 -0.32 1.84 14.10
CA TYR A 91 -1.33 2.29 13.13
C TYR A 91 -1.93 3.66 13.50
N GLU A 92 -2.23 3.87 14.78
CA GLU A 92 -2.82 5.11 15.31
C GLU A 92 -1.94 6.34 15.07
N THR A 93 -0.63 6.16 15.04
CA THR A 93 0.34 7.23 14.74
C THR A 93 0.56 7.39 13.25
N LEU A 94 0.69 6.27 12.54
CA LEU A 94 1.01 6.24 11.10
C LEU A 94 -0.17 6.71 10.23
N ALA A 95 -1.37 6.17 10.46
CA ALA A 95 -2.49 6.34 9.55
C ALA A 95 -2.92 7.80 9.36
N PRO A 96 -3.06 8.65 10.40
CA PRO A 96 -3.44 10.05 10.22
C PRO A 96 -2.43 10.84 9.37
N ILE A 97 -1.15 10.52 9.49
CA ILE A 97 -0.07 11.17 8.74
C ILE A 97 -0.11 10.73 7.27
N ALA A 98 -0.14 9.41 7.06
CA ALA A 98 -0.15 8.84 5.73
C ALA A 98 -1.38 9.27 4.93
N ILE A 99 -2.57 9.27 5.53
CA ILE A 99 -3.82 9.71 4.87
C ILE A 99 -3.72 11.19 4.48
N LYS A 100 -3.18 12.06 5.34
CA LYS A 100 -2.97 13.46 5.01
C LYS A 100 -2.02 13.63 3.82
N LEU A 101 -1.00 12.78 3.71
CA LEU A 101 -0.02 12.81 2.62
C LEU A 101 -0.52 12.12 1.32
N LEU A 102 -1.70 11.50 1.34
CA LEU A 102 -2.39 10.99 0.16
C LEU A 102 -3.23 12.05 -0.56
N ASP A 103 -3.29 13.28 -0.05
CA ASP A 103 -3.95 14.40 -0.74
C ASP A 103 -3.41 14.54 -2.17
N PRO A 104 -4.28 14.73 -3.19
CA PRO A 104 -3.86 14.88 -4.59
C PRO A 104 -2.86 16.02 -4.83
N LYS A 105 -2.81 17.02 -3.95
CA LYS A 105 -1.86 18.13 -4.02
C LYS A 105 -0.43 17.74 -3.59
N GLN A 106 -0.28 16.62 -2.89
CA GLN A 106 1.04 16.15 -2.47
C GLN A 106 1.81 15.50 -3.63
N PRO A 107 3.14 15.60 -3.65
CA PRO A 107 3.95 14.97 -4.68
C PRO A 107 3.70 13.46 -4.80
N PRO A 108 3.67 12.90 -6.04
CA PRO A 108 3.38 11.48 -6.25
C PRO A 108 4.30 10.51 -5.50
N SER A 109 5.59 10.86 -5.32
CA SER A 109 6.54 10.04 -4.56
C SER A 109 6.19 9.97 -3.07
N LEU A 110 5.65 11.06 -2.51
CA LEU A 110 5.22 11.11 -1.12
C LEU A 110 3.92 10.33 -0.91
N GLN A 111 2.97 10.44 -1.86
CA GLN A 111 1.77 9.60 -1.87
C GLN A 111 2.15 8.10 -1.92
N GLN A 112 3.07 7.74 -2.81
CA GLN A 112 3.54 6.36 -2.94
C GLN A 112 4.21 5.85 -1.65
N ALA A 113 5.09 6.65 -1.04
CA ALA A 113 5.71 6.31 0.24
C ALA A 113 4.67 6.10 1.34
N SER A 114 3.61 6.92 1.37
CA SER A 114 2.51 6.81 2.33
C SER A 114 1.72 5.50 2.16
N ILE A 115 1.40 5.11 0.91
CA ILE A 115 0.71 3.84 0.61
C ILE A 115 1.57 2.65 1.05
N ILE A 116 2.86 2.65 0.68
CA ILE A 116 3.80 1.59 1.03
C ILE A 116 3.98 1.47 2.54
N SER A 117 4.09 2.60 3.24
CA SER A 117 4.23 2.62 4.70
C SER A 117 2.98 2.07 5.40
N LEU A 118 1.78 2.46 4.97
CA LEU A 118 0.52 1.86 5.42
C LEU A 118 0.47 0.36 5.11
N GLY A 119 0.99 -0.04 3.96
CA GLY A 119 1.04 -1.43 3.52
C GLY A 119 1.83 -2.34 4.45
N LYS A 120 2.84 -1.83 5.15
CA LYS A 120 3.64 -2.58 6.12
C LYS A 120 2.89 -2.85 7.44
N SER A 121 1.90 -2.04 7.78
CA SER A 121 1.03 -2.31 8.94
C SER A 121 0.17 -3.55 8.68
N HIS A 122 -0.04 -4.39 9.70
CA HIS A 122 -0.94 -5.56 9.63
C HIS A 122 -2.38 -5.19 10.02
N ASP A 123 -2.65 -3.93 10.32
CA ASP A 123 -3.97 -3.47 10.74
C ASP A 123 -4.99 -3.55 9.59
N ILE A 124 -6.12 -4.19 9.85
CA ILE A 124 -7.18 -4.37 8.85
C ILE A 124 -7.81 -3.04 8.39
N ARG A 125 -7.73 -2.02 9.24
CA ARG A 125 -8.26 -0.67 8.94
C ARG A 125 -7.56 -0.01 7.76
N VAL A 126 -6.29 -0.39 7.46
CA VAL A 126 -5.53 0.10 6.29
C VAL A 126 -6.32 -0.06 5.00
N ALA A 127 -6.95 -1.22 4.79
CA ALA A 127 -7.73 -1.46 3.58
C ALA A 127 -8.88 -0.46 3.42
N ARG A 128 -9.62 -0.20 4.49
CA ARG A 128 -10.74 0.75 4.50
C ARG A 128 -10.28 2.16 4.17
N GLU A 129 -9.20 2.62 4.79
CA GLU A 129 -8.67 3.97 4.56
C GLU A 129 -8.17 4.16 3.13
N LEU A 130 -7.46 3.18 2.57
CA LEU A 130 -7.00 3.24 1.19
C LEU A 130 -8.15 3.23 0.18
N ILE A 131 -9.20 2.43 0.42
CA ILE A 131 -10.39 2.40 -0.42
C ILE A 131 -11.15 3.73 -0.34
N LYS A 132 -11.23 4.35 0.85
CA LYS A 132 -11.89 5.65 1.05
C LYS A 132 -11.26 6.77 0.22
N VAL A 133 -9.94 6.80 0.12
CA VAL A 133 -9.22 7.82 -0.66
C VAL A 133 -9.07 7.47 -2.15
N TRP A 134 -9.43 6.25 -2.56
CA TRP A 134 -9.30 5.75 -3.93
C TRP A 134 -9.78 6.70 -5.02
N PRO A 135 -10.97 7.33 -4.92
CA PRO A 135 -11.49 8.19 -6.00
C PRO A 135 -10.57 9.37 -6.31
N SER A 136 -9.84 9.89 -5.32
CA SER A 136 -8.97 11.05 -5.43
C SER A 136 -7.54 10.72 -5.90
N LEU A 137 -7.18 9.44 -5.97
CA LEU A 137 -5.81 9.00 -6.30
C LEU A 137 -5.52 9.02 -7.79
N THR A 138 -4.27 9.34 -8.12
CA THR A 138 -3.73 9.20 -9.49
C THR A 138 -3.68 7.72 -9.92
N PRO A 139 -3.67 7.41 -11.24
CA PRO A 139 -3.54 6.03 -11.71
C PRO A 139 -2.34 5.29 -11.11
N LYS A 140 -1.19 5.95 -10.97
CA LYS A 140 0.02 5.38 -10.37
C LYS A 140 -0.19 5.04 -8.89
N SER A 141 -0.82 5.93 -8.13
CA SER A 141 -1.12 5.70 -6.72
C SER A 141 -2.18 4.59 -6.55
N ARG A 142 -3.15 4.49 -7.46
CA ARG A 142 -4.14 3.39 -7.50
C ARG A 142 -3.47 2.03 -7.68
N THR A 143 -2.49 1.92 -8.58
CA THR A 143 -1.72 0.67 -8.72
C THR A 143 -1.05 0.27 -7.41
N ALA A 144 -0.38 1.19 -6.73
CA ALA A 144 0.24 0.92 -5.43
C ALA A 144 -0.77 0.52 -4.35
N VAL A 145 -1.97 1.12 -4.36
CA VAL A 145 -3.07 0.72 -3.45
C VAL A 145 -3.52 -0.71 -3.74
N LEU A 146 -3.74 -1.09 -5.00
CA LEU A 146 -4.11 -2.46 -5.35
C LEU A 146 -3.06 -3.47 -4.93
N GLU A 147 -1.78 -3.19 -5.15
CA GLU A 147 -0.67 -4.01 -4.68
C GLU A 147 -0.70 -4.17 -3.15
N THR A 148 -0.94 -3.07 -2.42
CA THR A 148 -1.05 -3.06 -0.97
C THR A 148 -2.24 -3.88 -0.48
N LEU A 149 -3.42 -3.75 -1.12
CA LEU A 149 -4.61 -4.51 -0.75
C LEU A 149 -4.44 -6.01 -1.03
N LEU A 150 -3.75 -6.36 -2.11
CA LEU A 150 -3.47 -7.74 -2.51
C LEU A 150 -2.29 -8.38 -1.75
N SER A 151 -1.54 -7.61 -0.96
CA SER A 151 -0.35 -8.12 -0.27
C SER A 151 -0.67 -8.96 0.97
N GLN A 152 -1.88 -8.83 1.53
CA GLN A 152 -2.28 -9.52 2.75
C GLN A 152 -3.72 -10.06 2.64
N GLU A 153 -3.91 -11.32 3.02
CA GLU A 153 -5.21 -12.02 2.97
C GLU A 153 -6.33 -11.30 3.75
N ASN A 154 -6.00 -10.73 4.91
CA ASN A 154 -6.97 -10.01 5.75
C ASN A 154 -7.54 -8.74 5.11
N ARG A 155 -6.96 -8.24 4.01
CA ARG A 155 -7.43 -7.06 3.25
C ARG A 155 -8.32 -7.42 2.07
N LEU A 156 -8.25 -8.67 1.59
CA LEU A 156 -8.99 -9.11 0.42
C LEU A 156 -10.51 -8.99 0.55
N PRO A 157 -11.14 -9.25 1.72
CA PRO A 157 -12.58 -9.01 1.87
C PRO A 157 -12.98 -7.56 1.61
N ALA A 158 -12.18 -6.59 2.06
CA ALA A 158 -12.44 -5.17 1.81
C ALA A 158 -12.27 -4.80 0.34
N LEU A 159 -11.26 -5.34 -0.34
CA LEU A 159 -11.07 -5.17 -1.79
C LEU A 159 -12.25 -5.75 -2.58
N LEU A 160 -12.68 -6.96 -2.25
CA LEU A 160 -13.83 -7.60 -2.91
C LEU A 160 -15.12 -6.81 -2.69
N ASN A 161 -15.36 -6.29 -1.48
CA ASN A 161 -16.48 -5.38 -1.22
C ASN A 161 -16.40 -4.13 -2.10
N ALA A 162 -15.19 -3.53 -2.25
CA ALA A 162 -15.00 -2.34 -3.08
C ALA A 162 -15.22 -2.61 -4.58
N LEU A 163 -14.91 -3.82 -5.04
CA LEU A 163 -15.19 -4.26 -6.41
C LEU A 163 -16.69 -4.51 -6.63
N GLU A 164 -17.39 -5.12 -5.69
CA GLU A 164 -18.83 -5.41 -5.76
C GLU A 164 -19.68 -4.15 -5.74
N ASN A 165 -19.33 -3.19 -4.89
CA ASN A 165 -20.02 -1.90 -4.82
C ASN A 165 -19.51 -0.87 -5.86
N LYS A 166 -18.57 -1.29 -6.74
CA LYS A 166 -18.00 -0.51 -7.84
C LYS A 166 -17.23 0.74 -7.42
N THR A 167 -16.78 0.83 -6.17
CA THR A 167 -15.82 1.87 -5.73
C THR A 167 -14.49 1.69 -6.46
N ILE A 168 -14.06 0.44 -6.66
CA ILE A 168 -12.95 0.02 -7.51
C ILE A 168 -13.55 -0.77 -8.67
N GLN A 169 -13.15 -0.46 -9.91
CA GLN A 169 -13.65 -1.18 -11.07
C GLN A 169 -12.84 -2.45 -11.31
N VAL A 170 -13.47 -3.50 -11.81
CA VAL A 170 -12.73 -4.74 -12.21
C VAL A 170 -11.69 -4.43 -13.29
N GLY A 171 -11.94 -3.42 -14.12
CA GLY A 171 -10.99 -2.93 -15.13
C GLY A 171 -9.73 -2.29 -14.56
N ASP A 172 -9.74 -1.86 -13.30
CA ASP A 172 -8.56 -1.29 -12.63
C ASP A 172 -7.55 -2.38 -12.26
N LEU A 173 -7.98 -3.66 -12.19
CA LEU A 173 -7.11 -4.79 -11.89
C LEU A 173 -6.48 -5.35 -13.17
N SER A 174 -5.18 -5.56 -13.13
CA SER A 174 -4.46 -6.33 -14.16
C SER A 174 -4.91 -7.81 -14.15
N ALA A 175 -4.60 -8.54 -15.23
CA ALA A 175 -4.87 -9.97 -15.30
C ALA A 175 -4.21 -10.76 -14.16
N ILE A 176 -2.96 -10.40 -13.81
CA ILE A 176 -2.21 -11.03 -12.72
C ILE A 176 -2.88 -10.77 -11.36
N GLN A 177 -3.37 -9.55 -11.12
CA GLN A 177 -4.06 -9.19 -9.87
C GLN A 177 -5.41 -9.92 -9.74
N ARG A 178 -6.14 -10.09 -10.84
CA ARG A 178 -7.38 -10.90 -10.87
C ARG A 178 -7.09 -12.37 -10.58
N GLU A 179 -6.06 -12.91 -11.18
CA GLU A 179 -5.63 -14.30 -10.94
C GLU A 179 -5.24 -14.51 -9.48
N LYS A 180 -4.51 -13.57 -8.87
CA LYS A 180 -4.17 -13.62 -7.45
C LYS A 180 -5.41 -13.67 -6.55
N LEU A 181 -6.47 -12.93 -6.88
CA LEU A 181 -7.74 -12.99 -6.15
C LEU A 181 -8.44 -14.35 -6.34
N ILE A 182 -8.38 -14.92 -7.54
CA ILE A 182 -8.93 -16.25 -7.82
C ILE A 182 -8.19 -17.34 -7.05
N GLN A 183 -6.89 -17.20 -6.84
CA GLN A 183 -6.06 -18.16 -6.10
C GLN A 183 -6.11 -17.97 -4.58
N SER A 184 -6.77 -16.92 -4.08
CA SER A 184 -6.90 -16.64 -2.65
C SER A 184 -7.96 -17.53 -1.98
N ASN A 185 -8.06 -17.43 -0.66
CA ASN A 185 -9.12 -18.07 0.13
C ASN A 185 -10.55 -17.59 -0.23
N HIS A 186 -10.68 -16.59 -1.11
CA HIS A 186 -11.93 -16.00 -1.58
C HIS A 186 -12.29 -16.38 -3.04
N THR A 187 -11.73 -17.47 -3.55
CA THR A 187 -11.86 -17.94 -4.95
C THR A 187 -13.29 -17.87 -5.49
N ASN A 188 -14.26 -18.42 -4.77
CA ASN A 188 -15.66 -18.49 -5.25
C ASN A 188 -16.29 -17.09 -5.40
N ARG A 189 -15.95 -16.17 -4.52
CA ARG A 189 -16.41 -14.78 -4.57
C ARG A 189 -15.78 -14.03 -5.74
N ALA A 190 -14.47 -14.17 -5.92
CA ALA A 190 -13.72 -13.56 -7.01
C ALA A 190 -14.20 -14.08 -8.38
N LYS A 191 -14.37 -15.38 -8.55
CA LYS A 191 -14.87 -15.97 -9.80
C LYS A 191 -16.28 -15.44 -10.17
N ARG A 192 -17.21 -15.40 -9.23
CA ARG A 192 -18.57 -14.84 -9.48
C ARG A 192 -18.52 -13.40 -9.93
N LEU A 193 -17.70 -12.57 -9.26
CA LEU A 193 -17.54 -11.16 -9.58
C LEU A 193 -16.97 -10.96 -10.98
N PHE A 194 -15.96 -11.71 -11.38
CA PHE A 194 -15.33 -11.59 -12.70
C PHE A 194 -16.21 -12.15 -13.81
N ALA A 195 -16.95 -13.24 -13.56
CA ALA A 195 -17.92 -13.80 -14.52
C ALA A 195 -19.05 -12.80 -14.82
N ALA A 196 -19.58 -12.12 -13.79
CA ALA A 196 -20.63 -11.12 -13.95
C ALA A 196 -20.18 -9.92 -14.82
N VAL A 197 -18.89 -9.54 -14.75
CA VAL A 197 -18.34 -8.48 -15.61
C VAL A 197 -18.13 -8.96 -17.03
N SER A 198 -17.68 -10.21 -17.23
CA SER A 198 -17.47 -10.79 -18.55
C SER A 198 -18.79 -10.99 -19.32
N SER A 199 -19.87 -11.34 -18.63
CA SER A 199 -21.20 -11.48 -19.24
C SER A 199 -21.84 -10.14 -19.66
N ASN A 200 -21.45 -9.03 -19.01
CA ASN A 200 -21.91 -7.68 -19.38
C ASN A 200 -21.14 -7.06 -20.56
N VAL A 201 -20.06 -7.68 -21.01
CA VAL A 201 -19.37 -7.29 -22.25
C VAL A 201 -20.11 -7.98 -23.39
N ASP A 202 -21.08 -7.30 -23.98
CA ASP A 202 -21.84 -7.74 -25.16
C ASP A 202 -20.89 -7.76 -26.38
N LEU A 203 -19.94 -8.72 -26.35
CA LEU A 203 -18.96 -8.94 -27.42
C LEU A 203 -19.69 -9.10 -28.79
N PRO A 204 -20.80 -9.84 -28.90
CA PRO A 204 -21.54 -9.96 -30.14
C PRO A 204 -22.05 -8.63 -30.67
N LYS A 205 -22.62 -7.77 -29.86
CA LYS A 205 -23.08 -6.43 -30.29
C LYS A 205 -21.93 -5.50 -30.67
N ARG A 206 -20.83 -5.56 -29.93
CA ARG A 206 -19.62 -4.79 -30.30
C ARG A 206 -19.03 -5.29 -31.60
N MET A 207 -18.88 -6.59 -31.79
CA MET A 207 -18.41 -7.20 -33.03
C MET A 207 -19.34 -6.85 -34.20
N ALA A 208 -20.66 -6.90 -34.03
CA ALA A 208 -21.63 -6.49 -35.07
C ALA A 208 -21.48 -5.01 -35.47
N ARG A 209 -21.18 -4.10 -34.51
CA ARG A 209 -20.86 -2.72 -34.81
C ARG A 209 -19.59 -2.57 -35.65
N TYR A 210 -18.52 -3.31 -35.31
CA TYR A 210 -17.28 -3.28 -36.08
C TYR A 210 -17.47 -3.89 -37.48
N HIS A 211 -18.19 -5.01 -37.60
CA HIS A 211 -18.54 -5.57 -38.91
C HIS A 211 -19.37 -4.60 -39.77
N LYS A 212 -20.31 -3.90 -39.17
CA LYS A 212 -21.10 -2.88 -39.87
C LYS A 212 -20.22 -1.70 -40.31
N ALA A 213 -19.28 -1.25 -39.48
CA ALA A 213 -18.34 -0.19 -39.84
C ALA A 213 -17.36 -0.62 -40.94
N LEU A 214 -16.89 -1.85 -40.93
CA LEU A 214 -16.01 -2.41 -41.96
C LEU A 214 -16.74 -2.66 -43.30
N ALA A 215 -18.04 -2.95 -43.24
CA ALA A 215 -18.89 -3.13 -44.43
C ALA A 215 -19.37 -1.80 -45.04
N ALA A 216 -19.27 -0.68 -44.34
CA ALA A 216 -19.55 0.61 -44.87
C ALA A 216 -18.47 1.00 -45.89
N LYS A 217 -18.81 1.07 -47.16
CA LYS A 217 -17.93 1.59 -48.22
C LYS A 217 -17.51 3.01 -47.84
N GLY A 218 -16.21 3.20 -47.60
CA GLY A 218 -15.64 4.52 -47.41
C GLY A 218 -15.87 5.37 -48.66
N ASP A 219 -16.38 6.58 -48.48
CA ASP A 219 -16.44 7.55 -49.54
C ASP A 219 -15.02 8.07 -49.81
N GLY A 220 -14.40 7.53 -50.86
CA GLY A 220 -13.04 7.91 -51.28
C GLY A 220 -12.87 9.35 -51.72
N ALA A 221 -13.98 10.11 -51.83
CA ALA A 221 -13.95 11.52 -52.24
C ALA A 221 -13.67 12.48 -51.06
N ASN A 222 -13.86 12.05 -49.80
CA ASN A 222 -13.66 12.83 -48.57
C ASN A 222 -12.36 12.52 -47.81
N GLY A 223 -11.50 11.66 -48.37
CA GLY A 223 -10.15 11.31 -47.82
C GLY A 223 -9.09 12.25 -48.41
N LYS A 224 -9.03 13.49 -47.93
CA LYS A 224 -7.86 14.36 -48.10
C LYS A 224 -7.21 14.53 -46.75
#